data_3e4e27ccbce84b8cc810b2842a112681
#
_entry.id   3e4e27ccbce84b8cc810b2842a112681
#
_cell.length_a   1.000
_cell.length_b   1.000
_cell.length_c   1.000
_cell.angle_alpha   90.00
_cell.angle_beta   90.00
_cell.angle_gamma   90.00
#
_symmetry.space_group_name_H-M   'P 1'
#
loop_
_entity.id
_entity.type
_entity.pdbx_description
1 polymer ?
#
loop_
_entity_poly.entity_id
_entity_poly.type
_entity_poly.pdbx_seq_one_letter_code
_entity_poly.pdbx_strand_id
1 'polypeptide(L)'
;MNMRARVIALLLASGITVSIAALALIPVAIVTLFRARRLYAAVAARVARLVLRLWGIRVVVHQDRPFPRTQTIYVSNHTSTLDLFVLVALALPNTRFFLSGFVRKYVPLGIIAYLMGTFFTVPQSRPVERVRRFQRANRILRRTGESVYLSPEGGRITTGEIGPFNKGAFHLATSLKAPIVPLYFQIPRDIDPGLGFDARPGTVHVHVMPAIDTSGWRLERLREHKESVRDLFICWHRSGVHHVESTSASGMPRTALAG
;
A
#
# COMPACT_ATOMS: atom_id res chain seq x y z
N MET A 1 12.89 -24.79 17.58
CA MET A 1 11.71 -24.03 18.02
C MET A 1 10.53 -24.47 17.16
N ASN A 2 9.42 -24.90 17.77
CA ASN A 2 8.21 -25.31 17.06
C ASN A 2 7.68 -24.12 16.21
N MET A 3 7.14 -24.39 15.02
CA MET A 3 6.61 -23.37 14.09
C MET A 3 5.64 -22.39 14.80
N ARG A 4 4.72 -22.91 15.62
CA ARG A 4 3.78 -22.09 16.40
C ARG A 4 4.48 -21.14 17.37
N ALA A 5 5.48 -21.65 18.12
CA ALA A 5 6.25 -20.83 19.06
C ALA A 5 7.02 -19.71 18.35
N ARG A 6 7.58 -19.98 17.17
CA ARG A 6 8.23 -18.98 16.32
C ARG A 6 7.24 -17.88 15.91
N VAL A 7 6.08 -18.24 15.38
CA VAL A 7 5.06 -17.28 14.94
C VAL A 7 4.61 -16.40 16.12
N ILE A 8 4.33 -16.98 17.27
CA ILE A 8 3.96 -16.23 18.48
C ILE A 8 5.07 -15.25 18.88
N ALA A 9 6.33 -15.70 18.92
CA ALA A 9 7.45 -14.84 19.27
C ALA A 9 7.61 -13.66 18.28
N LEU A 10 7.43 -13.90 16.98
CA LEU A 10 7.50 -12.86 15.95
C LEU A 10 6.31 -11.88 16.04
N LEU A 11 5.11 -12.36 16.33
CA LEU A 11 3.95 -11.50 16.57
C LEU A 11 4.15 -10.61 17.79
N LEU A 12 4.66 -11.18 18.91
CA LEU A 12 4.98 -10.41 20.11
C LEU A 12 6.08 -9.37 19.84
N ALA A 13 7.17 -9.76 19.19
CA ALA A 13 8.26 -8.85 18.83
C ALA A 13 7.78 -7.72 17.92
N SER A 14 6.95 -8.04 16.91
CA SER A 14 6.34 -7.05 16.02
C SER A 14 5.40 -6.12 16.78
N GLY A 15 4.56 -6.68 17.66
CA GLY A 15 3.65 -5.91 18.51
C GLY A 15 4.40 -4.95 19.45
N ILE A 16 5.46 -5.41 20.09
CA ILE A 16 6.34 -4.58 20.94
C ILE A 16 6.99 -3.47 20.11
N THR A 17 7.56 -3.81 18.96
CA THR A 17 8.20 -2.82 18.06
C THR A 17 7.23 -1.70 17.65
N VAL A 18 6.03 -2.08 17.21
CA VAL A 18 5.00 -1.11 16.81
C VAL A 18 4.52 -0.29 18.01
N SER A 19 4.39 -0.90 19.20
CA SER A 19 3.97 -0.22 20.43
C SER A 19 4.99 0.81 20.89
N ILE A 20 6.27 0.46 20.90
CA ILE A 20 7.36 1.39 21.25
C ILE A 20 7.34 2.59 20.29
N ALA A 21 7.22 2.34 18.99
CA ALA A 21 7.15 3.41 18.00
C ALA A 21 5.91 4.30 18.18
N ALA A 22 4.75 3.72 18.45
CA ALA A 22 3.53 4.48 18.71
C ALA A 22 3.67 5.36 19.95
N LEU A 23 4.20 4.82 21.06
CA LEU A 23 4.44 5.56 22.30
C LEU A 23 5.46 6.69 22.10
N ALA A 24 6.55 6.43 21.37
CA ALA A 24 7.55 7.47 21.06
C ALA A 24 6.99 8.59 20.17
N LEU A 25 6.05 8.29 19.29
CA LEU A 25 5.43 9.28 18.42
C LEU A 25 4.41 10.18 19.13
N ILE A 26 3.83 9.77 20.26
CA ILE A 26 2.83 10.58 20.98
C ILE A 26 3.40 11.92 21.42
N PRO A 27 4.51 12.01 22.20
CA PRO A 27 5.09 13.30 22.61
C PRO A 27 5.53 14.13 21.39
N VAL A 28 6.09 13.50 20.37
CA VAL A 28 6.44 14.20 19.12
C VAL A 28 5.20 14.78 18.45
N ALA A 29 4.08 14.07 18.44
CA ALA A 29 2.84 14.54 17.85
C ALA A 29 2.28 15.75 18.63
N ILE A 30 2.37 15.74 19.96
CA ILE A 30 1.95 16.86 20.83
C ILE A 30 2.80 18.09 20.54
N VAL A 31 4.13 17.97 20.57
CA VAL A 31 5.06 19.08 20.32
C VAL A 31 4.89 19.65 18.90
N THR A 32 4.66 18.82 17.91
CA THR A 32 4.47 19.25 16.52
C THR A 32 3.02 19.63 16.19
N LEU A 33 2.13 19.64 17.18
CA LEU A 33 0.70 19.92 17.03
C LEU A 33 0.07 19.05 15.92
N PHE A 34 0.48 17.77 15.82
CA PHE A 34 0.03 16.79 14.83
C PHE A 34 0.33 17.17 13.36
N ARG A 35 1.27 18.12 13.14
CA ARG A 35 1.57 18.64 11.79
C ARG A 35 2.72 17.93 11.07
N ALA A 36 3.51 17.10 11.77
CA ALA A 36 4.71 16.47 11.23
C ALA A 36 4.45 15.14 10.51
N ARG A 37 3.42 15.04 9.65
CA ARG A 37 3.01 13.79 9.00
C ARG A 37 4.13 13.09 8.23
N ARG A 38 5.01 13.85 7.57
CA ARG A 38 6.16 13.27 6.84
C ARG A 38 7.11 12.55 7.79
N LEU A 39 7.33 13.11 8.97
CA LEU A 39 8.14 12.47 10.02
C LEU A 39 7.48 11.18 10.50
N TYR A 40 6.17 11.22 10.79
CA TYR A 40 5.44 10.02 11.24
C TYR A 40 5.46 8.93 10.17
N ALA A 41 5.29 9.27 8.90
CA ALA A 41 5.40 8.33 7.78
C ALA A 41 6.82 7.74 7.66
N ALA A 42 7.85 8.56 7.84
CA ALA A 42 9.24 8.09 7.82
C ALA A 42 9.54 7.11 8.97
N VAL A 43 9.04 7.39 10.18
CA VAL A 43 9.15 6.46 11.32
C VAL A 43 8.37 5.18 11.04
N ALA A 44 7.13 5.29 10.56
CA ALA A 44 6.33 4.14 10.19
C ALA A 44 7.01 3.24 9.15
N ALA A 45 7.65 3.84 8.14
CA ALA A 45 8.40 3.09 7.13
C ALA A 45 9.60 2.33 7.73
N ARG A 46 10.34 2.95 8.68
CA ARG A 46 11.43 2.26 9.40
C ARG A 46 10.91 1.11 10.24
N VAL A 47 9.81 1.33 10.96
CA VAL A 47 9.15 0.28 11.76
C VAL A 47 8.67 -0.87 10.86
N ALA A 48 8.04 -0.56 9.74
CA ALA A 48 7.60 -1.58 8.79
C ALA A 48 8.77 -2.41 8.24
N ARG A 49 9.89 -1.77 7.89
CA ARG A 49 11.11 -2.47 7.46
C ARG A 49 11.67 -3.36 8.57
N LEU A 50 11.69 -2.88 9.80
CA LEU A 50 12.14 -3.68 10.95
C LEU A 50 11.24 -4.90 11.17
N VAL A 51 9.92 -4.73 11.11
CA VAL A 51 8.98 -5.86 11.22
C VAL A 51 9.23 -6.88 10.10
N LEU A 52 9.35 -6.43 8.85
CA LEU A 52 9.65 -7.33 7.73
C LEU A 52 10.96 -8.10 7.93
N ARG A 53 12.02 -7.43 8.44
CA ARG A 53 13.29 -8.08 8.77
C ARG A 53 13.16 -9.11 9.89
N LEU A 54 12.41 -8.82 10.96
CA LEU A 54 12.13 -9.77 12.03
C LEU A 54 11.48 -11.05 11.50
N TRP A 55 10.61 -10.92 10.50
CA TRP A 55 9.99 -12.06 9.83
C TRP A 55 10.89 -12.73 8.78
N GLY A 56 12.08 -12.18 8.53
CA GLY A 56 12.99 -12.66 7.50
C GLY A 56 12.50 -12.37 6.07
N ILE A 57 11.65 -11.35 5.91
CA ILE A 57 11.12 -10.93 4.61
C ILE A 57 12.05 -9.89 3.99
N ARG A 58 12.59 -10.20 2.83
CA ARG A 58 13.34 -9.28 1.98
C ARG A 58 12.42 -8.69 0.92
N VAL A 59 12.35 -7.37 0.84
CA VAL A 59 11.59 -6.68 -0.21
C VAL A 59 12.54 -6.20 -1.30
N VAL A 60 12.30 -6.64 -2.53
CA VAL A 60 13.01 -6.19 -3.72
C VAL A 60 12.07 -5.33 -4.54
N VAL A 61 12.48 -4.08 -4.79
CA VAL A 61 11.70 -3.13 -5.58
C VAL A 61 12.29 -3.05 -6.99
N HIS A 62 11.46 -3.33 -7.99
CA HIS A 62 11.76 -3.18 -9.40
C HIS A 62 11.11 -1.89 -9.89
N GLN A 63 11.92 -0.91 -10.27
CA GLN A 63 11.43 0.37 -10.79
C GLN A 63 12.47 0.95 -11.76
N ASP A 64 11.98 1.48 -12.88
CA ASP A 64 12.83 2.12 -13.89
C ASP A 64 13.05 3.60 -13.58
N ARG A 65 12.13 4.20 -12.86
CA ARG A 65 12.14 5.63 -12.53
C ARG A 65 11.80 5.85 -11.07
N PRO A 66 12.34 6.89 -10.41
CA PRO A 66 11.96 7.24 -9.06
C PRO A 66 10.47 7.57 -8.97
N PHE A 67 9.88 7.39 -7.78
CA PHE A 67 8.47 7.74 -7.55
C PHE A 67 8.20 9.21 -7.93
N PRO A 68 7.06 9.50 -8.61
CA PRO A 68 6.68 10.86 -8.98
C PRO A 68 6.61 11.78 -7.76
N ARG A 69 7.09 13.02 -7.92
CA ARG A 69 6.95 14.06 -6.89
C ARG A 69 5.63 14.82 -6.99
N THR A 70 4.91 14.66 -8.09
CA THR A 70 3.58 15.23 -8.32
C THR A 70 2.51 14.42 -7.59
N GLN A 71 1.33 14.99 -7.39
CA GLN A 71 0.20 14.27 -6.84
C GLN A 71 -0.10 13.02 -7.68
N THR A 72 -0.15 11.86 -7.04
CA THR A 72 -0.22 10.55 -7.68
C THR A 72 -1.20 9.64 -6.94
N ILE A 73 -1.93 8.83 -7.67
CA ILE A 73 -2.77 7.75 -7.12
C ILE A 73 -2.00 6.44 -7.24
N TYR A 74 -1.53 5.90 -6.13
CA TYR A 74 -0.90 4.58 -6.10
C TYR A 74 -1.96 3.51 -5.89
N VAL A 75 -1.93 2.46 -6.69
CA VAL A 75 -2.84 1.31 -6.57
C VAL A 75 -2.07 0.01 -6.58
N SER A 76 -2.51 -0.98 -5.79
CA SER A 76 -1.92 -2.32 -5.83
C SER A 76 -2.96 -3.41 -5.75
N ASN A 77 -2.59 -4.62 -6.19
CA ASN A 77 -3.27 -5.84 -5.77
C ASN A 77 -3.13 -6.04 -4.25
N HIS A 78 -3.99 -6.86 -3.66
CA HIS A 78 -4.01 -7.11 -2.21
C HIS A 78 -4.22 -8.60 -1.93
N THR A 79 -3.13 -9.31 -1.66
CA THR A 79 -3.12 -10.77 -1.53
C THR A 79 -2.76 -11.28 -0.15
N SER A 80 -2.09 -10.45 0.66
CA SER A 80 -1.41 -10.88 1.88
C SER A 80 -1.61 -9.90 3.05
N THR A 81 -1.39 -10.38 4.25
CA THR A 81 -1.27 -9.53 5.46
C THR A 81 0.03 -8.72 5.44
N LEU A 82 1.08 -9.24 4.76
CA LEU A 82 2.36 -8.54 4.58
C LEU A 82 2.22 -7.27 3.75
N ASP A 83 1.22 -7.18 2.86
CA ASP A 83 1.04 -6.04 1.94
C ASP A 83 1.07 -4.71 2.69
N LEU A 84 0.48 -4.64 3.88
CA LEU A 84 0.49 -3.42 4.68
C LEU A 84 1.91 -2.98 5.07
N PHE A 85 2.73 -3.92 5.52
CA PHE A 85 4.10 -3.63 5.92
C PHE A 85 4.99 -3.36 4.71
N VAL A 86 4.84 -4.13 3.64
CA VAL A 86 5.54 -3.90 2.35
C VAL A 86 5.21 -2.50 1.83
N LEU A 87 3.93 -2.14 1.77
CA LEU A 87 3.46 -0.83 1.30
C LEU A 87 4.05 0.32 2.10
N VAL A 88 3.98 0.24 3.44
CA VAL A 88 4.50 1.31 4.31
C VAL A 88 6.03 1.38 4.22
N ALA A 89 6.72 0.24 4.06
CA ALA A 89 8.16 0.17 3.88
C ALA A 89 8.67 0.85 2.60
N LEU A 90 7.83 0.94 1.54
CA LEU A 90 8.15 1.66 0.30
C LEU A 90 8.38 3.17 0.52
N ALA A 91 7.86 3.73 1.60
CA ALA A 91 7.98 5.16 1.93
C ALA A 91 7.53 6.09 0.77
N LEU A 92 6.37 5.79 0.18
CA LEU A 92 5.84 6.55 -0.97
C LEU A 92 5.81 8.06 -0.69
N PRO A 93 6.32 8.91 -1.62
CA PRO A 93 6.49 10.33 -1.38
C PRO A 93 5.16 11.04 -1.09
N ASN A 94 5.10 11.80 0.01
CA ASN A 94 3.95 12.65 0.38
C ASN A 94 2.58 11.97 0.24
N THR A 95 2.49 10.69 0.63
CA THR A 95 1.33 9.84 0.36
C THR A 95 0.49 9.62 1.61
N ARG A 96 -0.83 9.75 1.48
CA ARG A 96 -1.82 9.24 2.44
C ARG A 96 -2.29 7.87 2.03
N PHE A 97 -2.76 7.10 2.98
CA PHE A 97 -3.22 5.72 2.74
C PHE A 97 -4.71 5.60 3.00
N PHE A 98 -5.42 4.83 2.16
CA PHE A 98 -6.72 4.29 2.51
C PHE A 98 -6.50 2.91 3.12
N LEU A 99 -6.82 2.77 4.39
CA LEU A 99 -6.73 1.50 5.11
C LEU A 99 -8.09 1.10 5.68
N SER A 100 -8.28 -0.19 5.89
CA SER A 100 -9.46 -0.70 6.59
C SER A 100 -9.59 -0.07 7.98
N GLY A 101 -10.80 0.30 8.36
CA GLY A 101 -11.10 0.73 9.73
C GLY A 101 -10.75 -0.32 10.80
N PHE A 102 -10.59 -1.58 10.39
CA PHE A 102 -10.15 -2.67 11.25
C PHE A 102 -8.76 -2.44 11.86
N VAL A 103 -7.85 -1.75 11.14
CA VAL A 103 -6.51 -1.41 11.62
C VAL A 103 -6.54 -0.67 12.95
N ARG A 104 -7.58 0.11 13.22
CA ARG A 104 -7.75 0.84 14.48
C ARG A 104 -7.97 -0.05 15.70
N LYS A 105 -8.39 -1.31 15.51
CA LYS A 105 -8.55 -2.27 16.60
C LYS A 105 -7.20 -2.67 17.23
N TYR A 106 -6.13 -2.58 16.46
CA TYR A 106 -4.75 -2.73 16.93
C TYR A 106 -4.24 -1.35 17.34
N VAL A 107 -4.46 -0.96 18.60
CA VAL A 107 -4.25 0.41 19.10
C VAL A 107 -2.92 1.04 18.67
N PRO A 108 -1.73 0.39 18.85
CA PRO A 108 -0.48 1.00 18.44
C PRO A 108 -0.40 1.27 16.94
N LEU A 109 -0.88 0.32 16.13
CA LEU A 109 -0.92 0.47 14.67
C LEU A 109 -1.93 1.54 14.25
N GLY A 110 -3.07 1.62 14.95
CA GLY A 110 -4.09 2.64 14.76
C GLY A 110 -3.58 4.04 15.04
N ILE A 111 -2.77 4.23 16.10
CA ILE A 111 -2.12 5.51 16.44
C ILE A 111 -1.20 5.94 15.30
N ILE A 112 -0.29 5.07 14.88
CA ILE A 112 0.65 5.38 13.79
C ILE A 112 -0.12 5.73 12.51
N ALA A 113 -1.11 4.92 12.13
CA ALA A 113 -1.92 5.18 10.95
C ALA A 113 -2.67 6.52 11.03
N TYR A 114 -3.20 6.88 12.20
CA TYR A 114 -3.85 8.17 12.44
C TYR A 114 -2.87 9.33 12.25
N LEU A 115 -1.68 9.25 12.85
CA LEU A 115 -0.63 10.27 12.75
C LEU A 115 -0.16 10.46 11.30
N MET A 116 -0.10 9.39 10.52
CA MET A 116 0.19 9.44 9.08
C MET A 116 -0.93 10.11 8.26
N GLY A 117 -2.06 10.43 8.86
CA GLY A 117 -3.21 11.03 8.18
C GLY A 117 -3.97 10.05 7.28
N THR A 118 -4.02 8.79 7.67
CA THR A 118 -4.72 7.72 6.96
C THR A 118 -6.22 7.98 6.86
N PHE A 119 -6.80 7.72 5.71
CA PHE A 119 -8.23 7.65 5.48
C PHE A 119 -8.73 6.26 5.80
N PHE A 120 -9.48 6.11 6.88
CA PHE A 120 -10.05 4.82 7.24
C PHE A 120 -11.34 4.54 6.48
N THR A 121 -11.37 3.41 5.78
CA THR A 121 -12.55 2.94 5.06
C THR A 121 -13.55 2.28 6.02
N VAL A 122 -14.78 2.14 5.54
CA VAL A 122 -15.84 1.38 6.20
C VAL A 122 -16.24 0.18 5.35
N PRO A 123 -16.90 -0.84 5.94
CA PRO A 123 -17.36 -2.02 5.21
C PRO A 123 -18.19 -1.68 3.96
N GLN A 124 -18.18 -2.57 2.99
CA GLN A 124 -18.93 -2.40 1.74
C GLN A 124 -20.45 -2.33 1.98
N SER A 125 -20.93 -2.91 3.06
CA SER A 125 -22.33 -2.85 3.50
C SER A 125 -22.81 -1.44 3.88
N ARG A 126 -21.90 -0.43 3.95
CA ARG A 126 -22.23 0.97 4.27
C ARG A 126 -21.92 1.90 3.10
N PRO A 127 -22.63 1.79 1.97
CA PRO A 127 -22.26 2.51 0.74
C PRO A 127 -22.31 4.04 0.90
N VAL A 128 -23.32 4.58 1.58
CA VAL A 128 -23.48 6.03 1.80
C VAL A 128 -22.32 6.60 2.61
N GLU A 129 -21.92 5.91 3.70
CA GLU A 129 -20.78 6.34 4.52
C GLU A 129 -19.48 6.27 3.73
N ARG A 130 -19.29 5.23 2.91
CA ARG A 130 -18.13 5.12 2.03
C ARG A 130 -18.03 6.31 1.07
N VAL A 131 -19.11 6.67 0.40
CA VAL A 131 -19.15 7.83 -0.51
C VAL A 131 -18.76 9.10 0.23
N ARG A 132 -19.35 9.36 1.41
CA ARG A 132 -19.00 10.54 2.24
C ARG A 132 -17.51 10.58 2.61
N ARG A 133 -16.90 9.44 2.96
CA ARG A 133 -15.47 9.36 3.27
C ARG A 133 -14.60 9.62 2.06
N PHE A 134 -14.94 9.07 0.91
CA PHE A 134 -14.23 9.33 -0.34
C PHE A 134 -14.34 10.81 -0.78
N GLN A 135 -15.52 11.41 -0.66
CA GLN A 135 -15.72 12.84 -0.94
C GLN A 135 -14.89 13.73 0.00
N ARG A 136 -14.85 13.39 1.30
CA ARG A 136 -14.00 14.09 2.27
C ARG A 136 -12.52 13.96 1.89
N ALA A 137 -12.06 12.76 1.57
CA ALA A 137 -10.68 12.50 1.16
C ALA A 137 -10.34 13.29 -0.12
N ASN A 138 -11.21 13.27 -1.13
CA ASN A 138 -11.03 14.02 -2.37
C ASN A 138 -10.86 15.52 -2.11
N ARG A 139 -11.70 16.13 -1.26
CA ARG A 139 -11.57 17.55 -0.88
C ARG A 139 -10.23 17.85 -0.20
N ILE A 140 -9.78 16.98 0.70
CA ILE A 140 -8.49 17.13 1.38
C ILE A 140 -7.35 17.02 0.38
N LEU A 141 -7.33 15.97 -0.45
CA LEU A 141 -6.29 15.71 -1.44
C LEU A 141 -6.19 16.85 -2.47
N ARG A 142 -7.33 17.35 -2.94
CA ARG A 142 -7.39 18.51 -3.87
C ARG A 142 -6.76 19.76 -3.24
N ARG A 143 -6.99 19.99 -1.94
CA ARG A 143 -6.44 21.16 -1.23
C ARG A 143 -4.96 21.02 -0.90
N THR A 144 -4.51 19.81 -0.60
CA THR A 144 -3.15 19.58 -0.09
C THR A 144 -2.14 19.18 -1.16
N GLY A 145 -2.61 18.74 -2.34
CA GLY A 145 -1.75 18.19 -3.39
C GLY A 145 -1.04 16.88 -3.00
N GLU A 146 -1.48 16.22 -1.91
CA GLU A 146 -0.89 14.98 -1.46
C GLU A 146 -1.29 13.82 -2.36
N SER A 147 -0.37 12.88 -2.54
CA SER A 147 -0.64 11.60 -3.18
C SER A 147 -1.49 10.70 -2.30
N VAL A 148 -2.07 9.67 -2.87
CA VAL A 148 -2.84 8.70 -2.10
C VAL A 148 -2.61 7.29 -2.62
N TYR A 149 -2.55 6.34 -1.67
CA TYR A 149 -2.56 4.92 -1.96
C TYR A 149 -3.88 4.29 -1.56
N LEU A 150 -4.38 3.38 -2.40
CA LEU A 150 -5.48 2.49 -2.06
C LEU A 150 -5.45 1.20 -2.90
N SER A 151 -5.85 0.06 -2.30
CA SER A 151 -6.10 -1.14 -3.09
C SER A 151 -7.49 -1.07 -3.73
N PRO A 152 -7.59 -1.15 -5.06
CA PRO A 152 -8.88 -1.12 -5.73
C PRO A 152 -9.71 -2.39 -5.50
N GLU A 153 -9.10 -3.50 -5.12
CA GLU A 153 -9.82 -4.72 -4.73
C GLU A 153 -10.67 -4.50 -3.47
N GLY A 154 -10.23 -3.57 -2.61
CA GLY A 154 -10.98 -3.19 -1.40
C GLY A 154 -11.00 -4.25 -0.30
N GLY A 155 -10.35 -5.36 -0.50
CA GLY A 155 -10.17 -6.47 0.43
C GLY A 155 -9.11 -7.43 -0.08
N ARG A 156 -8.64 -8.29 0.79
CA ARG A 156 -7.62 -9.29 0.47
C ARG A 156 -8.21 -10.39 -0.39
N ILE A 157 -7.57 -10.70 -1.52
CA ILE A 157 -7.92 -11.77 -2.44
C ILE A 157 -6.96 -12.93 -2.24
N THR A 158 -7.44 -14.02 -1.67
CA THR A 158 -6.63 -15.20 -1.31
C THR A 158 -6.76 -16.35 -2.30
N THR A 159 -7.55 -16.16 -3.38
CA THR A 159 -7.75 -17.18 -4.43
C THR A 159 -6.51 -17.39 -5.30
N GLY A 160 -5.58 -16.45 -5.29
CA GLY A 160 -4.43 -16.45 -6.19
C GLY A 160 -4.70 -15.73 -7.52
N GLU A 161 -5.82 -15.05 -7.64
CA GLU A 161 -6.22 -14.29 -8.84
C GLU A 161 -6.31 -12.79 -8.54
N ILE A 162 -6.39 -11.97 -9.59
CA ILE A 162 -6.69 -10.54 -9.45
C ILE A 162 -8.20 -10.36 -9.32
N GLY A 163 -8.63 -9.89 -8.18
CA GLY A 163 -10.04 -9.68 -7.87
C GLY A 163 -10.69 -8.54 -8.67
N PRO A 164 -12.00 -8.35 -8.51
CA PRO A 164 -12.70 -7.23 -9.14
C PRO A 164 -12.28 -5.91 -8.49
N PHE A 165 -12.07 -4.88 -9.33
CA PHE A 165 -11.70 -3.56 -8.86
C PHE A 165 -12.92 -2.70 -8.51
N ASN A 166 -12.83 -1.98 -7.39
CA ASN A 166 -13.81 -0.96 -6.98
C ASN A 166 -13.51 0.38 -7.67
N LYS A 167 -14.53 1.21 -7.85
CA LYS A 167 -14.44 2.49 -8.56
C LYS A 167 -13.68 3.60 -7.81
N GLY A 168 -13.37 3.45 -6.51
CA GLY A 168 -12.87 4.53 -5.65
C GLY A 168 -11.56 5.17 -6.12
N ALA A 169 -10.56 4.37 -6.49
CA ALA A 169 -9.28 4.86 -7.00
C ALA A 169 -9.47 5.68 -8.29
N PHE A 170 -10.28 5.18 -9.17
CA PHE A 170 -10.55 5.75 -10.51
C PHE A 170 -11.35 7.05 -10.41
N HIS A 171 -12.32 7.13 -9.47
CA HIS A 171 -12.98 8.40 -9.13
C HIS A 171 -11.99 9.46 -8.64
N LEU A 172 -11.06 9.09 -7.75
CA LEU A 172 -10.04 10.03 -7.27
C LEU A 172 -9.13 10.47 -8.41
N ALA A 173 -8.63 9.53 -9.22
CA ALA A 173 -7.76 9.83 -10.35
C ALA A 173 -8.42 10.80 -11.33
N THR A 174 -9.66 10.50 -11.76
CA THR A 174 -10.44 11.37 -12.66
C THR A 174 -10.71 12.74 -12.06
N SER A 175 -11.09 12.79 -10.77
CA SER A 175 -11.43 14.04 -10.09
C SER A 175 -10.22 14.93 -9.82
N LEU A 176 -9.07 14.35 -9.51
CA LEU A 176 -7.83 15.06 -9.19
C LEU A 176 -6.97 15.29 -10.43
N LYS A 177 -7.29 14.67 -11.57
CA LYS A 177 -6.44 14.64 -12.77
C LYS A 177 -5.01 14.16 -12.45
N ALA A 178 -4.91 13.24 -11.49
CA ALA A 178 -3.65 12.72 -10.99
C ALA A 178 -3.36 11.36 -11.61
N PRO A 179 -2.14 11.11 -12.15
CA PRO A 179 -1.78 9.84 -12.76
C PRO A 179 -1.93 8.68 -11.77
N ILE A 180 -2.23 7.50 -12.30
CA ILE A 180 -2.20 6.26 -11.53
C ILE A 180 -0.84 5.60 -11.70
N VAL A 181 -0.17 5.27 -10.60
CA VAL A 181 1.02 4.42 -10.60
C VAL A 181 0.65 3.06 -10.02
N PRO A 182 0.57 2.02 -10.85
CA PRO A 182 0.33 0.66 -10.37
C PRO A 182 1.56 0.11 -9.66
N LEU A 183 1.33 -0.54 -8.52
CA LEU A 183 2.31 -1.29 -7.75
C LEU A 183 1.88 -2.77 -7.79
N TYR A 184 2.59 -3.60 -8.53
CA TYR A 184 2.27 -5.02 -8.55
C TYR A 184 3.08 -5.75 -7.49
N PHE A 185 2.38 -6.30 -6.48
CA PHE A 185 2.97 -7.07 -5.38
C PHE A 185 2.97 -8.55 -5.75
N GLN A 186 4.18 -9.08 -5.89
CA GLN A 186 4.42 -10.50 -6.13
C GLN A 186 4.92 -11.13 -4.83
N ILE A 187 3.97 -11.71 -4.08
CA ILE A 187 4.24 -12.41 -2.83
C ILE A 187 4.00 -13.90 -3.07
N PRO A 188 5.06 -14.73 -3.09
CA PRO A 188 4.92 -16.17 -3.27
C PRO A 188 4.06 -16.81 -2.16
N ARG A 189 3.19 -17.75 -2.52
CA ARG A 189 2.28 -18.41 -1.57
C ARG A 189 2.98 -19.28 -0.54
N ASP A 190 4.16 -19.76 -0.83
CA ASP A 190 5.03 -20.47 0.12
C ASP A 190 5.63 -19.54 1.18
N ILE A 191 5.75 -18.23 0.88
CA ILE A 191 6.15 -17.19 1.82
C ILE A 191 4.95 -16.71 2.64
N ASP A 192 3.83 -16.35 1.99
CA ASP A 192 2.60 -15.98 2.69
C ASP A 192 1.37 -16.50 1.92
N PRO A 193 0.68 -17.52 2.45
CA PRO A 193 -0.55 -18.04 1.85
C PRO A 193 -1.73 -17.06 1.90
N GLY A 194 -1.59 -15.91 2.58
CA GLY A 194 -2.61 -14.87 2.67
C GLY A 194 -3.73 -15.13 3.67
N LEU A 195 -3.71 -16.26 4.38
CA LEU A 195 -4.82 -16.69 5.25
C LEU A 195 -4.69 -16.25 6.71
N GLY A 196 -3.51 -15.75 7.13
CA GLY A 196 -3.25 -15.42 8.53
C GLY A 196 -1.95 -14.65 8.74
N PHE A 197 -1.25 -15.03 9.81
CA PHE A 197 0.07 -14.48 10.18
C PHE A 197 1.15 -15.58 10.08
N ASP A 198 1.04 -16.46 9.08
CA ASP A 198 1.91 -17.63 8.93
C ASP A 198 3.05 -17.39 7.94
N ALA A 199 3.44 -16.13 7.75
CA ALA A 199 4.50 -15.77 6.83
C ALA A 199 5.83 -16.46 7.18
N ARG A 200 6.53 -16.92 6.14
CA ARG A 200 7.83 -17.55 6.20
C ARG A 200 8.90 -16.62 5.66
N PRO A 201 10.18 -16.79 6.07
CA PRO A 201 11.27 -16.03 5.48
C PRO A 201 11.33 -16.23 3.96
N GLY A 202 11.63 -15.14 3.26
CA GLY A 202 11.77 -15.18 1.81
C GLY A 202 11.82 -13.81 1.18
N THR A 203 11.80 -13.79 -0.16
CA THR A 203 11.86 -12.55 -0.93
C THR A 203 10.51 -12.25 -1.57
N VAL A 204 10.01 -11.05 -1.36
CA VAL A 204 8.83 -10.52 -2.04
C VAL A 204 9.27 -9.45 -3.03
N HIS A 205 8.63 -9.39 -4.18
CA HIS A 205 8.94 -8.44 -5.23
C HIS A 205 7.83 -7.41 -5.36
N VAL A 206 8.22 -6.14 -5.51
CA VAL A 206 7.31 -5.03 -5.80
C VAL A 206 7.72 -4.44 -7.13
N HIS A 207 6.86 -4.52 -8.12
CA HIS A 207 7.08 -3.92 -9.42
C HIS A 207 6.33 -2.58 -9.48
N VAL A 208 7.08 -1.50 -9.66
CA VAL A 208 6.54 -0.15 -9.86
C VAL A 208 6.34 0.03 -11.35
N MET A 209 5.09 -0.02 -11.79
CA MET A 209 4.75 0.02 -13.20
C MET A 209 4.70 1.46 -13.72
N PRO A 210 4.80 1.67 -15.05
CA PRO A 210 4.68 2.98 -15.65
C PRO A 210 3.41 3.72 -15.24
N ALA A 211 3.52 5.03 -15.06
CA ALA A 211 2.38 5.86 -14.71
C ALA A 211 1.37 5.91 -15.84
N ILE A 212 0.10 5.71 -15.50
CA ILE A 212 -1.04 5.81 -16.42
C ILE A 212 -1.55 7.25 -16.37
N ASP A 213 -1.53 7.93 -17.51
CA ASP A 213 -2.10 9.28 -17.61
C ASP A 213 -3.62 9.22 -17.49
N THR A 214 -4.16 10.10 -16.65
CA THR A 214 -5.59 10.22 -16.40
C THR A 214 -6.15 11.60 -16.79
N SER A 215 -5.36 12.44 -17.42
CA SER A 215 -5.74 13.81 -17.77
C SER A 215 -6.99 13.87 -18.66
N GLY A 216 -7.09 12.94 -19.60
CA GLY A 216 -8.24 12.77 -20.50
C GLY A 216 -9.40 11.95 -19.91
N TRP A 217 -9.31 11.47 -18.68
CA TRP A 217 -10.34 10.62 -18.11
C TRP A 217 -11.62 11.40 -17.78
N ARG A 218 -12.77 10.74 -18.03
CA ARG A 218 -14.11 11.27 -17.74
C ARG A 218 -14.89 10.31 -16.85
N LEU A 219 -15.78 10.84 -16.02
CA LEU A 219 -16.57 10.04 -15.07
C LEU A 219 -17.55 9.10 -15.77
N GLU A 220 -18.04 9.47 -16.95
CA GLU A 220 -18.96 8.66 -17.77
C GLU A 220 -18.29 7.35 -18.20
N ARG A 221 -16.97 7.37 -18.45
CA ARG A 221 -16.18 6.22 -18.87
C ARG A 221 -15.43 5.51 -17.73
N LEU A 222 -15.79 5.80 -16.48
CA LEU A 222 -15.10 5.30 -15.29
C LEU A 222 -15.02 3.78 -15.24
N ARG A 223 -16.06 3.09 -15.74
CA ARG A 223 -16.08 1.62 -15.80
C ARG A 223 -14.98 1.10 -16.74
N GLU A 224 -14.85 1.68 -17.90
CA GLU A 224 -13.83 1.30 -18.89
C GLU A 224 -12.42 1.55 -18.34
N HIS A 225 -12.18 2.73 -17.78
CA HIS A 225 -10.88 3.05 -17.16
C HIS A 225 -10.51 2.07 -16.03
N LYS A 226 -11.49 1.66 -15.22
CA LYS A 226 -11.29 0.69 -14.16
C LYS A 226 -10.92 -0.69 -14.71
N GLU A 227 -11.66 -1.17 -15.70
CA GLU A 227 -11.39 -2.50 -16.29
C GLU A 227 -10.05 -2.50 -17.04
N SER A 228 -9.73 -1.47 -17.82
CA SER A 228 -8.44 -1.41 -18.52
C SER A 228 -7.23 -1.50 -17.55
N VAL A 229 -7.31 -0.82 -16.40
CA VAL A 229 -6.24 -0.93 -15.39
C VAL A 229 -6.23 -2.33 -14.75
N ARG A 230 -7.40 -2.91 -14.47
CA ARG A 230 -7.48 -4.27 -13.93
C ARG A 230 -6.89 -5.31 -14.90
N ASP A 231 -7.14 -5.15 -16.19
CA ASP A 231 -6.62 -6.05 -17.23
C ASP A 231 -5.08 -6.02 -17.30
N LEU A 232 -4.45 -4.86 -17.03
CA LEU A 232 -2.99 -4.77 -16.88
C LEU A 232 -2.51 -5.65 -15.71
N PHE A 233 -3.18 -5.58 -14.55
CA PHE A 233 -2.81 -6.44 -13.40
C PHE A 233 -3.00 -7.92 -13.71
N ILE A 234 -4.06 -8.30 -14.43
CA ILE A 234 -4.27 -9.68 -14.87
C ILE A 234 -3.17 -10.13 -15.83
N CYS A 235 -2.78 -9.25 -16.76
CA CYS A 235 -1.69 -9.53 -17.70
C CYS A 235 -0.38 -9.78 -16.93
N TRP A 236 0.02 -8.89 -16.02
CA TRP A 236 1.24 -9.05 -15.21
C TRP A 236 1.21 -10.29 -14.34
N HIS A 237 0.03 -10.62 -13.82
CA HIS A 237 -0.16 -11.81 -12.99
C HIS A 237 0.04 -13.11 -13.78
N ARG A 238 -0.47 -13.18 -15.02
CA ARG A 238 -0.42 -14.36 -15.88
C ARG A 238 0.93 -14.57 -16.57
N SER A 239 1.50 -13.49 -17.12
CA SER A 239 2.74 -13.58 -17.91
C SER A 239 4.00 -13.57 -17.07
N GLY A 240 3.89 -13.35 -15.74
CA GLY A 240 5.05 -12.98 -14.93
C GLY A 240 5.64 -11.65 -15.43
N VAL A 241 5.99 -10.76 -14.55
CA VAL A 241 6.45 -9.39 -14.92
C VAL A 241 7.72 -9.39 -15.79
N HIS A 242 8.42 -10.51 -15.91
CA HIS A 242 9.64 -10.67 -16.70
C HIS A 242 9.47 -10.45 -18.22
N HIS A 243 8.26 -10.54 -18.76
CA HIS A 243 8.03 -10.32 -20.19
C HIS A 243 7.88 -8.83 -20.58
N VAL A 244 7.65 -7.94 -19.62
CA VAL A 244 7.53 -6.49 -19.91
C VAL A 244 8.90 -5.81 -19.94
N GLU A 245 9.90 -6.39 -19.25
CA GLU A 245 11.30 -5.88 -19.24
C GLU A 245 12.04 -6.16 -20.55
N SER A 246 11.63 -7.15 -21.34
CA SER A 246 12.33 -7.51 -22.59
C SER A 246 12.04 -6.58 -23.77
N THR A 247 11.06 -5.69 -23.65
CA THR A 247 10.73 -4.71 -24.71
C THR A 247 11.33 -3.33 -24.48
N SER A 248 11.88 -3.05 -23.29
CA SER A 248 12.65 -1.84 -23.00
C SER A 248 14.07 -2.26 -22.59
N ALA A 249 14.93 -2.40 -23.60
CA ALA A 249 16.32 -2.77 -23.42
C ALA A 249 17.09 -1.82 -22.50
N SER A 250 17.99 -2.41 -21.74
CA SER A 250 19.16 -1.87 -21.03
C SER A 250 18.93 -1.32 -19.60
N GLY A 251 19.36 -2.16 -18.67
CA GLY A 251 20.23 -1.79 -17.56
C GLY A 251 19.72 -0.75 -16.55
N MET A 252 18.94 -1.18 -15.52
CA MET A 252 18.83 -0.37 -14.31
C MET A 252 18.84 -1.19 -13.02
N PRO A 253 19.35 -0.64 -11.93
CA PRO A 253 19.71 -1.40 -10.73
C PRO A 253 18.50 -1.84 -9.92
N ARG A 254 18.54 -3.09 -9.50
CA ARG A 254 17.66 -3.64 -8.48
C ARG A 254 18.04 -3.02 -7.13
N THR A 255 17.16 -2.25 -6.52
CA THR A 255 17.40 -1.68 -5.20
C THR A 255 16.73 -2.54 -4.13
N ALA A 256 17.52 -3.21 -3.29
CA ALA A 256 17.01 -3.81 -2.08
C ALA A 256 16.73 -2.69 -1.07
N LEU A 257 15.60 -2.75 -0.35
CA LEU A 257 15.35 -1.87 0.78
C LEU A 257 16.31 -2.27 1.92
N ALA A 258 17.55 -1.77 1.83
CA ALA A 258 18.55 -1.90 2.86
C ALA A 258 18.60 -0.61 3.68
N GLY A 259 18.82 -0.74 4.95
CA GLY A 259 19.04 0.37 5.86
C GLY A 259 18.08 0.43 7.02
#